data_02abb05d6064089938cb2318dcc21239
#
_entry.id   02abb05d6064089938cb2318dcc21239
#
_cell.length_a   1.000
_cell.length_b   1.000
_cell.length_c   1.000
_cell.angle_alpha   90.00
_cell.angle_beta   90.00
_cell.angle_gamma   90.00
#
_symmetry.space_group_name_H-M   'P 1'
#
loop_
_entity.id
_entity.type
_entity.pdbx_description
1 polymer ?
#
loop_
_entity_poly.entity_id
_entity_poly.type
_entity_poly.pdbx_seq_one_letter_code
_entity_poly.pdbx_strand_id
1 'polypeptide(L)'
;GNTEPVFLTYKKNDVISRILDKTMKEKEPEYDFTGLDDTRHILWTISDEGDLDAIEQAFKKIDSLYIADGHHRSASAYKVGKKKQGGSACCGCTSGDAERFMAAVFASDELNILGYNRTLKANGLSGNDILKRIEEAGFSIEKLSKGEFPSEKRSFSMYLDKTWYKLKAESVDVPDDVVESLDVSILQKNVLEPIFGIKDPRTDENIDFVGASRGITELERRADSDMDVSFALFPVSIESLMDISDAGKIMPPKSTWFEPKLISGLFLHLFHDR
;
A
#
# COMPACT_ATOMS: atom_id res chain seq x y z
N GLY A 1 7.33 19.53 14.27
CA GLY A 1 7.79 19.27 12.90
C GLY A 1 7.37 17.89 12.40
N ASN A 2 7.57 17.62 11.13
CA ASN A 2 7.37 16.32 10.50
C ASN A 2 8.73 15.72 10.15
N THR A 3 8.97 14.48 10.52
CA THR A 3 10.22 13.73 10.25
C THR A 3 10.07 12.73 9.11
N GLU A 4 8.82 12.50 8.70
CA GLU A 4 8.48 11.63 7.57
C GLU A 4 7.38 12.30 6.74
N PRO A 5 7.48 12.29 5.40
CA PRO A 5 6.43 12.79 4.55
C PRO A 5 5.18 11.89 4.59
N VAL A 6 4.01 12.48 4.35
CA VAL A 6 2.81 11.72 3.97
C VAL A 6 3.01 11.28 2.53
N PHE A 7 2.70 10.02 2.23
CA PHE A 7 2.85 9.47 0.90
C PHE A 7 1.53 9.61 0.14
N LEU A 8 1.53 10.46 -0.88
CA LEU A 8 0.36 10.79 -1.69
C LEU A 8 0.58 10.36 -3.14
N THR A 9 -0.52 10.11 -3.83
CA THR A 9 -0.53 9.89 -5.27
C THR A 9 -1.64 10.69 -5.96
N TYR A 10 -1.47 10.93 -7.25
CA TYR A 10 -2.41 11.67 -8.09
C TYR A 10 -2.49 11.06 -9.50
N LYS A 11 -3.61 11.28 -10.18
CA LYS A 11 -3.75 10.91 -11.60
C LYS A 11 -2.74 11.70 -12.42
N LYS A 12 -1.88 10.99 -13.17
CA LYS A 12 -0.77 11.56 -13.94
C LYS A 12 -1.12 12.88 -14.63
N ASN A 13 -0.20 13.82 -14.55
CA ASN A 13 -0.29 15.13 -15.21
C ASN A 13 0.97 15.41 -16.03
N ASP A 14 0.81 15.56 -17.34
CA ASP A 14 1.92 15.71 -18.28
C ASP A 14 2.74 17.00 -18.08
N VAL A 15 2.15 18.04 -17.49
CA VAL A 15 2.90 19.29 -17.18
C VAL A 15 3.91 19.01 -16.09
N ILE A 16 3.47 18.35 -15.02
CA ILE A 16 4.34 17.99 -13.89
C ILE A 16 5.43 17.04 -14.37
N SER A 17 5.06 15.96 -15.07
CA SER A 17 6.02 14.96 -15.57
C SER A 17 7.10 15.60 -16.43
N ARG A 18 6.75 16.51 -17.35
CA ARG A 18 7.73 17.21 -18.20
C ARG A 18 8.71 18.09 -17.42
N ILE A 19 8.24 18.75 -16.36
CA ILE A 19 9.13 19.58 -15.51
C ILE A 19 10.09 18.70 -14.72
N LEU A 20 9.62 17.58 -14.18
CA LEU A 20 10.47 16.62 -13.49
C LEU A 20 11.52 16.04 -14.44
N ASP A 21 11.11 15.55 -15.62
CA ASP A 21 12.01 15.01 -16.64
C ASP A 21 13.07 16.02 -17.09
N LYS A 22 12.67 17.28 -17.32
CA LYS A 22 13.57 18.38 -17.64
C LYS A 22 14.60 18.58 -16.54
N THR A 23 14.14 18.65 -15.28
CA THR A 23 15.01 18.87 -14.13
C THR A 23 16.04 17.74 -13.99
N MET A 24 15.62 16.49 -14.09
CA MET A 24 16.50 15.33 -13.99
C MET A 24 17.53 15.24 -15.14
N LYS A 25 17.20 15.77 -16.33
CA LYS A 25 18.10 15.77 -17.48
C LYS A 25 19.08 16.93 -17.50
N GLU A 26 18.66 18.09 -17.01
CA GLU A 26 19.41 19.34 -17.19
C GLU A 26 20.20 19.77 -15.94
N LYS A 27 19.86 19.22 -14.76
CA LYS A 27 20.50 19.58 -13.50
C LYS A 27 21.28 18.41 -12.91
N GLU A 28 22.41 18.74 -12.28
CA GLU A 28 23.09 17.78 -11.40
C GLU A 28 22.25 17.55 -10.14
N PRO A 29 22.20 16.34 -9.63
CA PRO A 29 21.49 16.05 -8.39
C PRO A 29 22.17 16.71 -7.19
N GLU A 30 21.38 17.16 -6.23
CA GLU A 30 21.89 17.70 -4.97
C GLU A 30 22.44 16.60 -4.05
N TYR A 31 21.77 15.43 -4.08
CA TYR A 31 22.21 14.23 -3.40
C TYR A 31 22.08 13.02 -4.31
N ASP A 32 23.04 12.13 -4.26
CA ASP A 32 23.05 10.82 -4.93
C ASP A 32 23.79 9.84 -4.02
N PHE A 33 23.06 8.93 -3.40
CA PHE A 33 23.61 7.97 -2.45
C PHE A 33 22.83 6.65 -2.43
N THR A 34 23.49 5.60 -1.96
CA THR A 34 22.84 4.31 -1.72
C THR A 34 22.49 4.16 -0.24
N GLY A 35 21.24 3.86 0.06
CA GLY A 35 20.74 3.62 1.42
C GLY A 35 21.22 2.29 2.02
N LEU A 36 20.87 2.05 3.29
CA LEU A 36 21.23 0.81 4.00
C LEU A 36 20.52 -0.44 3.45
N ASP A 37 19.49 -0.25 2.66
CA ASP A 37 18.68 -1.28 1.99
C ASP A 37 19.12 -1.52 0.54
N ASP A 38 20.31 -1.03 0.16
CA ASP A 38 20.87 -1.06 -1.20
C ASP A 38 20.04 -0.29 -2.24
N THR A 39 19.05 0.52 -1.83
CA THR A 39 18.29 1.39 -2.71
C THR A 39 19.05 2.68 -2.99
N ARG A 40 19.18 3.06 -4.26
CA ARG A 40 19.78 4.34 -4.67
C ARG A 40 18.75 5.46 -4.57
N HIS A 41 19.12 6.53 -3.87
CA HIS A 41 18.34 7.74 -3.70
C HIS A 41 19.01 8.90 -4.39
N ILE A 42 18.27 9.58 -5.25
CA ILE A 42 18.76 10.73 -6.00
C ILE A 42 17.78 11.88 -5.78
N LEU A 43 18.30 13.05 -5.43
CA LEU A 43 17.51 14.23 -5.13
C LEU A 43 17.90 15.40 -6.03
N TRP A 44 16.90 16.04 -6.62
CA TRP A 44 17.04 17.33 -7.33
C TRP A 44 16.17 18.38 -6.69
N THR A 45 16.62 19.63 -6.75
CA THR A 45 15.85 20.78 -6.30
C THR A 45 15.29 21.53 -7.50
N ILE A 46 13.99 21.83 -7.49
CA ILE A 46 13.34 22.75 -8.42
C ILE A 46 13.23 24.11 -7.73
N SER A 47 13.92 25.10 -8.27
CA SER A 47 13.99 26.47 -7.74
C SER A 47 13.62 27.55 -8.77
N ASP A 48 13.36 27.15 -10.02
CA ASP A 48 12.88 28.07 -11.06
C ASP A 48 11.44 28.48 -10.76
N GLU A 49 11.19 29.79 -10.65
CA GLU A 49 9.88 30.33 -10.30
C GLU A 49 8.80 29.95 -11.32
N GLY A 50 9.15 29.91 -12.62
CA GLY A 50 8.22 29.53 -13.67
C GLY A 50 7.82 28.06 -13.61
N ASP A 51 8.78 27.17 -13.32
CA ASP A 51 8.52 25.74 -13.12
C ASP A 51 7.70 25.50 -11.84
N LEU A 52 8.00 26.22 -10.74
CA LEU A 52 7.23 26.16 -9.49
C LEU A 52 5.78 26.61 -9.68
N ASP A 53 5.57 27.76 -10.35
CA ASP A 53 4.22 28.26 -10.66
C ASP A 53 3.46 27.30 -11.55
N ALA A 54 4.12 26.71 -12.57
CA ALA A 54 3.49 25.74 -13.45
C ALA A 54 3.07 24.46 -12.72
N ILE A 55 3.89 23.95 -11.79
CA ILE A 55 3.56 22.81 -10.92
C ILE A 55 2.36 23.18 -10.04
N GLU A 56 2.37 24.33 -9.38
CA GLU A 56 1.27 24.77 -8.53
C GLU A 56 -0.05 24.89 -9.31
N GLN A 57 -0.03 25.49 -10.49
CA GLN A 57 -1.21 25.60 -11.35
C GLN A 57 -1.69 24.24 -11.88
N ALA A 58 -0.78 23.30 -12.11
CA ALA A 58 -1.12 21.95 -12.50
C ALA A 58 -1.83 21.20 -11.34
N PHE A 59 -1.30 21.30 -10.11
CA PHE A 59 -1.92 20.70 -8.92
C PHE A 59 -3.28 21.32 -8.58
N LYS A 60 -3.50 22.61 -8.83
CA LYS A 60 -4.81 23.27 -8.66
C LYS A 60 -5.91 22.71 -9.58
N LYS A 61 -5.53 22.01 -10.66
CA LYS A 61 -6.46 21.37 -11.61
C LYS A 61 -6.66 19.89 -11.33
N ILE A 62 -5.94 19.34 -10.35
CA ILE A 62 -6.09 17.94 -9.92
C ILE A 62 -7.17 17.90 -8.85
N ASP A 63 -8.25 17.18 -9.12
CA ASP A 63 -9.45 17.16 -8.27
C ASP A 63 -9.15 16.57 -6.89
N SER A 64 -8.30 15.54 -6.81
CA SER A 64 -8.01 14.82 -5.57
C SER A 64 -6.58 14.29 -5.52
N LEU A 65 -5.99 14.32 -4.32
CA LEU A 65 -4.81 13.55 -3.97
C LEU A 65 -5.25 12.36 -3.11
N TYR A 66 -4.65 11.20 -3.35
CA TYR A 66 -4.98 9.96 -2.66
C TYR A 66 -3.86 9.61 -1.69
N ILE A 67 -4.21 9.19 -0.48
CA ILE A 67 -3.21 8.76 0.52
C ILE A 67 -2.79 7.32 0.20
N ALA A 68 -1.56 7.15 -0.26
CA ALA A 68 -0.97 5.83 -0.50
C ALA A 68 -0.45 5.21 0.81
N ASP A 69 0.24 6.01 1.65
CA ASP A 69 0.69 5.61 2.98
C ASP A 69 0.75 6.83 3.92
N GLY A 70 0.73 6.57 5.22
CA GLY A 70 0.80 7.64 6.23
C GLY A 70 -0.55 8.21 6.65
N HIS A 71 -1.63 7.44 6.61
CA HIS A 71 -2.98 7.85 7.07
C HIS A 71 -2.95 8.43 8.50
N HIS A 72 -2.21 7.80 9.42
CA HIS A 72 -2.08 8.32 10.80
C HIS A 72 -1.27 9.61 10.86
N ARG A 73 -0.24 9.76 10.03
CA ARG A 73 0.57 11.00 9.92
C ARG A 73 -0.27 12.15 9.40
N SER A 74 -1.05 11.92 8.33
CA SER A 74 -1.97 12.89 7.77
C SER A 74 -3.03 13.33 8.80
N ALA A 75 -3.69 12.38 9.45
CA ALA A 75 -4.69 12.67 10.48
C ALA A 75 -4.10 13.43 11.69
N SER A 76 -2.86 13.09 12.08
CA SER A 76 -2.17 13.79 13.18
C SER A 76 -1.79 15.21 12.79
N ALA A 77 -1.26 15.41 11.57
CA ALA A 77 -0.93 16.73 11.05
C ALA A 77 -2.16 17.65 11.01
N TYR A 78 -3.28 17.14 10.52
CA TYR A 78 -4.55 17.86 10.50
C TYR A 78 -5.02 18.27 11.92
N LYS A 79 -4.98 17.34 12.88
CA LYS A 79 -5.36 17.63 14.27
C LYS A 79 -4.46 18.69 14.92
N VAL A 80 -3.15 18.63 14.67
CA VAL A 80 -2.17 19.61 15.16
C VAL A 80 -2.43 20.98 14.55
N GLY A 81 -2.64 21.06 13.23
CA GLY A 81 -2.98 22.30 12.54
C GLY A 81 -4.24 22.95 13.13
N LYS A 82 -5.34 22.18 13.23
CA LYS A 82 -6.60 22.67 13.85
C LYS A 82 -6.43 23.15 15.29
N LYS A 83 -5.66 22.43 16.11
CA LYS A 83 -5.44 22.79 17.51
C LYS A 83 -4.66 24.10 17.64
N LYS A 84 -3.72 24.36 16.73
CA LYS A 84 -2.94 25.61 16.70
C LYS A 84 -3.76 26.78 16.16
N GLN A 85 -4.68 26.57 15.22
CA GLN A 85 -5.61 27.63 14.75
C GLN A 85 -6.62 28.08 15.82
N GLY A 86 -7.06 27.18 16.73
CA GLY A 86 -8.05 27.48 17.77
C GLY A 86 -7.47 27.90 19.13
N GLY A 87 -6.17 27.86 19.33
CA GLY A 87 -5.48 28.21 20.57
C GLY A 87 -4.95 29.64 20.52
N SER A 88 -5.31 30.43 21.55
CA SER A 88 -4.67 31.72 21.84
C SER A 88 -3.15 31.57 21.79
N ALA A 89 -2.48 32.47 21.06
CA ALA A 89 -1.05 32.46 20.79
C ALA A 89 -0.20 32.49 22.09
N CYS A 90 0.00 31.35 22.68
CA CYS A 90 1.09 31.12 23.65
C CYS A 90 2.25 30.48 22.88
N CYS A 91 3.33 31.24 22.71
CA CYS A 91 4.58 30.93 22.02
C CYS A 91 4.53 31.23 20.52
N GLY A 92 5.05 32.36 20.12
CA GLY A 92 5.66 32.87 18.90
C GLY A 92 5.64 32.09 17.57
N CYS A 93 4.84 31.03 17.43
CA CYS A 93 4.72 30.28 16.20
C CYS A 93 3.91 31.07 15.18
N THR A 94 4.51 31.41 14.05
CA THR A 94 3.75 31.91 12.89
C THR A 94 2.77 30.82 12.45
N SER A 95 1.50 31.17 12.31
CA SER A 95 0.38 30.25 11.99
C SER A 95 0.61 29.43 10.71
N GLY A 96 1.46 29.88 9.79
CA GLY A 96 1.67 29.29 8.48
C GLY A 96 2.33 27.89 8.46
N ASP A 97 3.33 27.66 9.31
CA ASP A 97 4.11 26.41 9.24
C ASP A 97 3.35 25.19 9.82
N ALA A 98 2.50 25.43 10.80
CA ALA A 98 1.68 24.38 11.40
C ALA A 98 0.44 24.01 10.57
N GLU A 99 0.08 24.82 9.58
CA GLU A 99 -1.03 24.59 8.63
C GLU A 99 -0.60 23.72 7.46
N ARG A 100 0.67 23.41 7.35
CA ARG A 100 1.26 22.62 6.27
C ARG A 100 1.88 21.34 6.84
N PHE A 101 1.95 20.33 6.02
CA PHE A 101 2.70 19.12 6.32
C PHE A 101 3.51 18.70 5.10
N MET A 102 4.60 17.98 5.37
CA MET A 102 5.46 17.46 4.33
C MET A 102 4.82 16.25 3.65
N ALA A 103 4.78 16.26 2.32
CA ALA A 103 4.27 15.15 1.53
C ALA A 103 5.27 14.77 0.43
N ALA A 104 5.38 13.48 0.15
CA ALA A 104 5.95 12.96 -1.08
C ALA A 104 4.79 12.57 -2.00
N VAL A 105 4.76 13.14 -3.20
CA VAL A 105 3.60 13.05 -4.11
C VAL A 105 4.07 12.45 -5.42
N PHE A 106 3.56 11.26 -5.75
CA PHE A 106 3.92 10.51 -6.95
C PHE A 106 2.77 10.48 -7.96
N ALA A 107 3.08 10.55 -9.23
CA ALA A 107 2.10 10.23 -10.26
C ALA A 107 1.68 8.76 -10.15
N SER A 108 0.44 8.44 -10.51
CA SER A 108 -0.13 7.09 -10.36
C SER A 108 0.63 6.01 -11.12
N ASP A 109 1.31 6.35 -12.19
CA ASP A 109 2.11 5.44 -13.01
C ASP A 109 3.58 5.29 -12.53
N GLU A 110 3.98 6.02 -11.49
CA GLU A 110 5.30 5.93 -10.87
C GLU A 110 5.29 5.06 -9.60
N LEU A 111 4.12 4.58 -9.19
CA LEU A 111 3.97 3.72 -8.03
C LEU A 111 3.82 2.26 -8.41
N ASN A 112 4.52 1.41 -7.67
CA ASN A 112 4.32 -0.02 -7.75
C ASN A 112 3.58 -0.51 -6.50
N ILE A 113 2.44 -1.17 -6.71
CA ILE A 113 1.70 -1.83 -5.64
C ILE A 113 1.98 -3.32 -5.73
N LEU A 114 2.55 -3.86 -4.68
CA LEU A 114 2.81 -5.28 -4.52
C LEU A 114 1.69 -5.95 -3.72
N GLY A 115 1.52 -7.25 -3.91
CA GLY A 115 0.58 -8.04 -3.14
C GLY A 115 0.92 -8.03 -1.64
N TYR A 116 -0.09 -7.95 -0.80
CA TYR A 116 0.05 -8.14 0.63
C TYR A 116 -0.43 -9.54 0.98
N ASN A 117 0.50 -10.45 1.21
CA ASN A 117 0.24 -11.87 1.38
C ASN A 117 -0.18 -12.20 2.83
N ARG A 118 -0.77 -13.37 3.05
CA ARG A 118 -1.22 -13.85 4.36
C ARG A 118 -0.55 -15.17 4.71
N THR A 119 -0.24 -15.33 5.98
CA THR A 119 0.18 -16.60 6.57
C THR A 119 -0.72 -16.92 7.77
N LEU A 120 -1.15 -18.16 7.92
CA LEU A 120 -2.22 -18.55 8.84
C LEU A 120 -1.86 -19.78 9.64
N LYS A 121 -2.50 -19.93 10.83
CA LYS A 121 -2.62 -21.18 11.56
C LYS A 121 -3.77 -22.01 11.01
N ALA A 122 -3.55 -23.30 10.78
CA ALA A 122 -4.59 -24.24 10.33
C ALA A 122 -5.64 -24.56 11.41
N ASN A 123 -5.36 -24.23 12.67
CA ASN A 123 -6.27 -24.44 13.80
C ASN A 123 -6.80 -25.89 13.90
N GLY A 124 -5.92 -26.88 13.62
CA GLY A 124 -6.24 -28.31 13.71
C GLY A 124 -6.95 -28.88 12.49
N LEU A 125 -7.16 -28.12 11.43
CA LEU A 125 -7.65 -28.65 10.15
C LEU A 125 -6.54 -29.42 9.44
N SER A 126 -6.89 -30.57 8.85
CA SER A 126 -5.97 -31.29 7.96
C SER A 126 -5.86 -30.59 6.59
N GLY A 127 -4.74 -30.77 5.89
CA GLY A 127 -4.58 -30.24 4.53
C GLY A 127 -5.69 -30.68 3.57
N ASN A 128 -6.13 -31.94 3.67
CA ASN A 128 -7.23 -32.45 2.85
C ASN A 128 -8.56 -31.76 3.17
N ASP A 129 -8.84 -31.49 4.45
CA ASP A 129 -10.06 -30.76 4.84
C ASP A 129 -10.03 -29.32 4.33
N ILE A 130 -8.87 -28.66 4.38
CA ILE A 130 -8.68 -27.31 3.85
C ILE A 130 -8.95 -27.28 2.35
N LEU A 131 -8.32 -28.17 1.58
CA LEU A 131 -8.51 -28.25 0.12
C LEU A 131 -9.99 -28.49 -0.23
N LYS A 132 -10.63 -29.46 0.42
CA LYS A 132 -12.05 -29.79 0.20
C LYS A 132 -12.96 -28.57 0.47
N ARG A 133 -12.77 -27.86 1.59
CA ARG A 133 -13.58 -26.68 1.93
C ARG A 133 -13.35 -25.52 0.96
N ILE A 134 -12.13 -25.36 0.43
CA ILE A 134 -11.83 -24.34 -0.58
C ILE A 134 -12.54 -24.67 -1.91
N GLU A 135 -12.58 -25.94 -2.33
CA GLU A 135 -13.35 -26.38 -3.50
C GLU A 135 -14.87 -26.17 -3.29
N GLU A 136 -15.39 -26.53 -2.11
CA GLU A 136 -16.79 -26.30 -1.73
C GLU A 136 -17.16 -24.80 -1.70
N ALA A 137 -16.19 -23.91 -1.43
CA ALA A 137 -16.35 -22.47 -1.49
C ALA A 137 -16.33 -21.89 -2.91
N GLY A 138 -16.19 -22.72 -3.96
CA GLY A 138 -16.26 -22.31 -5.36
C GLY A 138 -14.93 -21.99 -6.02
N PHE A 139 -13.82 -22.40 -5.40
CA PHE A 139 -12.49 -22.25 -6.02
C PHE A 139 -12.10 -23.52 -6.79
N SER A 140 -11.54 -23.36 -7.99
CA SER A 140 -10.79 -24.46 -8.61
C SER A 140 -9.38 -24.50 -8.01
N ILE A 141 -8.85 -25.72 -7.88
CA ILE A 141 -7.53 -25.98 -7.29
C ILE A 141 -6.65 -26.73 -8.30
N GLU A 142 -5.48 -26.17 -8.59
CA GLU A 142 -4.46 -26.80 -9.43
C GLU A 142 -3.14 -26.89 -8.66
N LYS A 143 -2.51 -28.05 -8.67
CA LYS A 143 -1.21 -28.26 -8.04
C LYS A 143 -0.10 -27.62 -8.90
N LEU A 144 0.73 -26.78 -8.30
CA LEU A 144 1.88 -26.16 -8.96
C LEU A 144 3.17 -26.94 -8.70
N SER A 145 4.09 -26.91 -9.66
CA SER A 145 5.42 -27.51 -9.52
C SER A 145 6.38 -26.68 -8.67
N LYS A 146 6.11 -25.35 -8.55
CA LYS A 146 6.89 -24.39 -7.77
C LYS A 146 6.01 -23.23 -7.34
N GLY A 147 6.47 -22.47 -6.34
CA GLY A 147 5.82 -21.25 -5.91
C GLY A 147 5.91 -20.13 -6.96
N GLU A 148 4.79 -19.47 -7.19
CA GLU A 148 4.71 -18.30 -8.05
C GLU A 148 3.66 -17.33 -7.51
N PHE A 149 3.84 -16.02 -7.75
CA PHE A 149 2.81 -15.04 -7.45
C PHE A 149 1.69 -15.12 -8.50
N PRO A 150 0.43 -14.86 -8.09
CA PRO A 150 -0.68 -14.79 -9.04
C PRO A 150 -0.43 -13.73 -10.11
N SER A 151 -0.81 -14.02 -11.35
CA SER A 151 -0.63 -13.13 -12.52
C SER A 151 -1.91 -12.42 -12.95
N GLU A 152 -3.04 -12.73 -12.33
CA GLU A 152 -4.36 -12.21 -12.69
C GLU A 152 -5.27 -12.04 -11.47
N LYS A 153 -6.25 -11.14 -11.54
CA LYS A 153 -7.30 -10.99 -10.53
C LYS A 153 -8.07 -12.28 -10.33
N ARG A 154 -8.59 -12.48 -9.10
CA ARG A 154 -9.35 -13.67 -8.68
C ARG A 154 -8.54 -14.97 -8.71
N SER A 155 -7.21 -14.84 -8.72
CA SER A 155 -6.27 -15.94 -8.62
C SER A 155 -5.41 -15.77 -7.38
N PHE A 156 -5.12 -16.89 -6.72
CA PHE A 156 -4.32 -16.93 -5.50
C PHE A 156 -3.34 -18.09 -5.60
N SER A 157 -2.15 -17.95 -5.00
CA SER A 157 -1.26 -19.09 -4.80
C SER A 157 -1.25 -19.46 -3.34
N MET A 158 -1.55 -20.72 -3.02
CA MET A 158 -1.58 -21.23 -1.66
C MET A 158 -0.44 -22.23 -1.44
N TYR A 159 0.29 -22.07 -0.35
CA TYR A 159 1.25 -23.05 0.12
C TYR A 159 0.69 -23.77 1.33
N LEU A 160 0.60 -25.09 1.22
CA LEU A 160 0.04 -25.99 2.22
C LEU A 160 0.75 -27.34 2.16
N ASP A 161 1.17 -27.88 3.30
CA ASP A 161 1.82 -29.20 3.40
C ASP A 161 2.97 -29.37 2.38
N LYS A 162 3.87 -28.39 2.31
CA LYS A 162 5.03 -28.36 1.38
C LYS A 162 4.66 -28.43 -0.10
N THR A 163 3.45 -28.02 -0.45
CA THR A 163 2.94 -28.04 -1.81
C THR A 163 2.32 -26.70 -2.17
N TRP A 164 2.61 -26.19 -3.35
CA TRP A 164 1.96 -25.03 -3.91
C TRP A 164 0.72 -25.42 -4.70
N TYR A 165 -0.31 -24.61 -4.56
CA TYR A 165 -1.58 -24.72 -5.28
C TYR A 165 -1.96 -23.38 -5.88
N LYS A 166 -2.43 -23.37 -7.12
CA LYS A 166 -3.13 -22.23 -7.72
C LYS A 166 -4.62 -22.37 -7.44
N LEU A 167 -5.20 -21.33 -6.89
CA LEU A 167 -6.63 -21.23 -6.65
C LEU A 167 -7.22 -20.19 -7.59
N LYS A 168 -8.38 -20.48 -8.20
CA LYS A 168 -9.15 -19.51 -8.98
C LYS A 168 -10.58 -19.45 -8.46
N ALA A 169 -11.08 -18.24 -8.23
CA ALA A 169 -12.44 -18.00 -7.78
C ALA A 169 -13.43 -18.08 -8.97
N GLU A 170 -13.61 -19.29 -9.54
CA GLU A 170 -14.39 -19.50 -10.76
C GLU A 170 -15.91 -19.49 -10.51
N SER A 171 -16.35 -20.07 -9.40
CA SER A 171 -17.77 -20.18 -9.03
C SER A 171 -18.10 -19.41 -7.74
N VAL A 172 -17.19 -18.50 -7.33
CA VAL A 172 -17.42 -17.62 -6.19
C VAL A 172 -18.34 -16.49 -6.61
N ASP A 173 -19.41 -16.25 -5.85
CA ASP A 173 -20.28 -15.08 -6.04
C ASP A 173 -19.53 -13.82 -5.60
N VAL A 174 -19.12 -13.01 -6.58
CA VAL A 174 -18.38 -11.75 -6.36
C VAL A 174 -19.33 -10.59 -6.56
N PRO A 175 -19.63 -9.82 -5.49
CA PRO A 175 -20.52 -8.67 -5.60
C PRO A 175 -19.98 -7.60 -6.56
N ASP A 176 -20.89 -6.87 -7.20
CA ASP A 176 -20.58 -5.67 -7.98
C ASP A 176 -20.39 -4.47 -7.04
N ASP A 177 -19.30 -4.53 -6.27
CA ASP A 177 -18.92 -3.51 -5.29
C ASP A 177 -17.39 -3.32 -5.32
N VAL A 178 -16.95 -2.08 -5.32
CA VAL A 178 -15.52 -1.74 -5.47
C VAL A 178 -14.62 -2.28 -4.35
N VAL A 179 -15.17 -2.57 -3.16
CA VAL A 179 -14.42 -3.14 -2.03
C VAL A 179 -14.59 -4.66 -1.97
N GLU A 180 -15.85 -5.14 -2.08
CA GLU A 180 -16.15 -6.56 -1.96
C GLU A 180 -15.61 -7.40 -3.12
N SER A 181 -15.39 -6.78 -4.29
CA SER A 181 -14.80 -7.42 -5.48
C SER A 181 -13.27 -7.52 -5.46
N LEU A 182 -12.60 -6.96 -4.45
CA LEU A 182 -11.15 -7.10 -4.29
C LEU A 182 -10.76 -8.53 -3.93
N ASP A 183 -9.64 -9.01 -4.42
CA ASP A 183 -9.12 -10.34 -4.10
C ASP A 183 -8.93 -10.54 -2.59
N VAL A 184 -8.53 -9.50 -1.87
CA VAL A 184 -8.42 -9.54 -0.40
C VAL A 184 -9.78 -9.76 0.28
N SER A 185 -10.86 -9.18 -0.25
CA SER A 185 -12.23 -9.34 0.26
C SER A 185 -12.79 -10.70 -0.09
N ILE A 186 -12.56 -11.15 -1.32
CA ILE A 186 -12.94 -12.49 -1.79
C ILE A 186 -12.29 -13.56 -0.91
N LEU A 187 -10.98 -13.49 -0.69
CA LEU A 187 -10.26 -14.42 0.17
C LEU A 187 -10.79 -14.39 1.61
N GLN A 188 -10.97 -13.18 2.16
CA GLN A 188 -11.47 -13.00 3.53
C GLN A 188 -12.82 -13.66 3.72
N LYS A 189 -13.78 -13.35 2.86
CA LYS A 189 -15.18 -13.75 2.99
C LYS A 189 -15.42 -15.23 2.70
N ASN A 190 -14.68 -15.80 1.76
CA ASN A 190 -14.94 -17.16 1.28
C ASN A 190 -13.95 -18.20 1.83
N VAL A 191 -12.80 -17.77 2.36
CA VAL A 191 -11.75 -18.70 2.84
C VAL A 191 -11.36 -18.40 4.28
N LEU A 192 -10.90 -17.18 4.59
CA LEU A 192 -10.29 -16.90 5.90
C LEU A 192 -11.32 -16.98 7.03
N GLU A 193 -12.48 -16.38 6.88
CA GLU A 193 -13.52 -16.40 7.89
C GLU A 193 -14.21 -17.77 8.00
N PRO A 194 -14.78 -18.37 6.93
CA PRO A 194 -15.55 -19.60 7.07
C PRO A 194 -14.70 -20.85 7.29
N ILE A 195 -13.46 -20.90 6.82
CA ILE A 195 -12.60 -22.10 6.92
C ILE A 195 -11.68 -22.01 8.13
N PHE A 196 -11.02 -20.85 8.34
CA PHE A 196 -10.02 -20.68 9.39
C PHE A 196 -10.54 -19.91 10.62
N GLY A 197 -11.77 -19.39 10.56
CA GLY A 197 -12.41 -18.68 11.68
C GLY A 197 -11.91 -17.24 11.89
N ILE A 198 -11.14 -16.68 10.96
CA ILE A 198 -10.53 -15.35 11.06
C ILE A 198 -11.56 -14.29 10.70
N LYS A 199 -12.21 -13.69 11.71
CA LYS A 199 -13.24 -12.67 11.52
C LYS A 199 -12.67 -11.26 11.31
N ASP A 200 -11.71 -10.85 12.13
CA ASP A 200 -11.03 -9.56 11.99
C ASP A 200 -9.52 -9.77 11.90
N PRO A 201 -8.96 -9.71 10.68
CA PRO A 201 -7.53 -9.98 10.47
C PRO A 201 -6.59 -8.95 11.11
N ARG A 202 -7.11 -7.83 11.67
CA ARG A 202 -6.30 -6.84 12.38
C ARG A 202 -5.95 -7.24 13.81
N THR A 203 -6.76 -8.10 14.41
CA THR A 203 -6.69 -8.44 15.84
C THR A 203 -6.54 -9.93 16.10
N ASP A 204 -6.70 -10.77 15.08
CA ASP A 204 -6.59 -12.22 15.20
C ASP A 204 -5.11 -12.64 15.22
N GLU A 205 -4.70 -13.41 16.20
CA GLU A 205 -3.34 -13.90 16.38
C GLU A 205 -2.99 -15.09 15.47
N ASN A 206 -3.99 -15.70 14.81
CA ASN A 206 -3.81 -16.82 13.90
C ASN A 206 -3.49 -16.40 12.46
N ILE A 207 -3.37 -15.12 12.21
CA ILE A 207 -2.99 -14.58 10.90
C ILE A 207 -1.85 -13.58 11.04
N ASP A 208 -0.93 -13.60 10.06
CA ASP A 208 0.08 -12.57 9.89
C ASP A 208 0.22 -12.20 8.41
N PHE A 209 0.96 -11.12 8.15
CA PHE A 209 1.02 -10.49 6.83
C PHE A 209 2.45 -10.39 6.35
N VAL A 210 2.65 -10.75 5.08
CA VAL A 210 3.96 -10.73 4.42
C VAL A 210 3.88 -9.89 3.15
N GLY A 211 4.61 -8.77 3.10
CA GLY A 211 4.74 -8.00 1.86
C GLY A 211 5.43 -8.81 0.77
N ALA A 212 4.94 -8.73 -0.47
CA ALA A 212 5.49 -9.51 -1.58
C ALA A 212 6.95 -9.18 -1.92
N SER A 213 7.46 -8.02 -1.48
CA SER A 213 8.88 -7.66 -1.60
C SER A 213 9.84 -8.65 -0.91
N ARG A 214 9.35 -9.43 0.07
CA ARG A 214 10.13 -10.48 0.74
C ARG A 214 10.30 -11.76 -0.10
N GLY A 215 9.63 -11.84 -1.25
CA GLY A 215 9.69 -12.99 -2.14
C GLY A 215 8.75 -14.12 -1.74
N ILE A 216 8.57 -15.06 -2.68
CA ILE A 216 7.65 -16.21 -2.51
C ILE A 216 8.17 -17.22 -1.47
N THR A 217 9.49 -17.34 -1.35
CA THR A 217 10.16 -18.25 -0.40
C THR A 217 9.93 -17.88 1.07
N GLU A 218 9.65 -16.61 1.36
CA GLU A 218 9.28 -16.21 2.72
C GLU A 218 7.93 -16.81 3.14
N LEU A 219 7.00 -16.99 2.21
CA LEU A 219 5.72 -17.64 2.46
C LEU A 219 5.90 -19.13 2.80
N GLU A 220 6.79 -19.82 2.11
CA GLU A 220 7.19 -21.20 2.42
C GLU A 220 7.79 -21.28 3.83
N ARG A 221 8.79 -20.41 4.08
CA ARG A 221 9.48 -20.38 5.37
C ARG A 221 8.52 -20.15 6.55
N ARG A 222 7.56 -19.21 6.38
CA ARG A 222 6.55 -18.91 7.42
C ARG A 222 5.62 -20.11 7.65
N ALA A 223 5.08 -20.70 6.60
CA ALA A 223 4.20 -21.85 6.71
C ALA A 223 4.91 -23.10 7.29
N ASP A 224 6.21 -23.28 7.00
CA ASP A 224 6.98 -24.42 7.51
C ASP A 224 7.53 -24.21 8.94
N SER A 225 7.44 -22.98 9.50
CA SER A 225 8.03 -22.67 10.82
C SER A 225 7.01 -22.28 11.89
N ASP A 226 6.41 -21.13 11.74
CA ASP A 226 5.56 -20.49 12.76
C ASP A 226 4.09 -20.39 12.36
N MET A 227 3.75 -20.72 11.13
CA MET A 227 2.39 -20.81 10.58
C MET A 227 2.18 -22.18 9.94
N ASP A 228 1.05 -22.40 9.28
CA ASP A 228 0.72 -23.69 8.65
C ASP A 228 0.34 -23.52 7.17
N VAL A 229 -0.23 -22.37 6.80
CA VAL A 229 -0.74 -22.09 5.44
C VAL A 229 -0.32 -20.69 5.04
N SER A 230 0.04 -20.51 3.77
CA SER A 230 0.32 -19.17 3.21
C SER A 230 -0.47 -18.93 1.92
N PHE A 231 -0.93 -17.69 1.74
CA PHE A 231 -1.61 -17.24 0.53
C PHE A 231 -0.86 -16.05 -0.07
N ALA A 232 -0.47 -16.18 -1.35
CA ALA A 232 -0.04 -15.06 -2.16
C ALA A 232 -1.22 -14.50 -2.94
N LEU A 233 -1.33 -13.17 -2.97
CA LEU A 233 -2.42 -12.43 -3.60
C LEU A 233 -1.93 -11.63 -4.79
N PHE A 234 -2.80 -11.49 -5.80
CA PHE A 234 -2.59 -10.53 -6.87
C PHE A 234 -2.65 -9.09 -6.31
N PRO A 235 -1.76 -8.20 -6.76
CA PRO A 235 -1.75 -6.82 -6.27
C PRO A 235 -3.05 -6.08 -6.58
N VAL A 236 -3.50 -5.25 -5.66
CA VAL A 236 -4.57 -4.27 -5.94
C VAL A 236 -4.01 -3.22 -6.89
N SER A 237 -4.77 -2.84 -7.92
CA SER A 237 -4.34 -1.79 -8.84
C SER A 237 -4.50 -0.40 -8.23
N ILE A 238 -3.74 0.57 -8.75
CA ILE A 238 -3.84 1.97 -8.32
C ILE A 238 -5.22 2.55 -8.65
N GLU A 239 -5.82 2.14 -9.75
CA GLU A 239 -7.18 2.55 -10.15
C GLU A 239 -8.20 2.06 -9.12
N SER A 240 -8.11 0.79 -8.69
CA SER A 240 -9.01 0.25 -7.65
C SER A 240 -8.91 1.03 -6.34
N LEU A 241 -7.70 1.46 -5.94
CA LEU A 241 -7.51 2.30 -4.76
C LEU A 241 -8.20 3.66 -4.93
N MET A 242 -8.03 4.30 -6.09
CA MET A 242 -8.66 5.58 -6.41
C MET A 242 -10.19 5.47 -6.45
N ASP A 243 -10.73 4.45 -7.12
CA ASP A 243 -12.17 4.20 -7.22
C ASP A 243 -12.82 3.97 -5.85
N ILE A 244 -12.17 3.23 -4.96
CA ILE A 244 -12.63 3.01 -3.58
C ILE A 244 -12.65 4.34 -2.80
N SER A 245 -11.61 5.14 -2.95
CA SER A 245 -11.49 6.45 -2.30
C SER A 245 -12.54 7.43 -2.85
N ASP A 246 -12.74 7.47 -4.17
CA ASP A 246 -13.74 8.33 -4.83
C ASP A 246 -15.18 7.91 -4.44
N ALA A 247 -15.41 6.62 -4.18
CA ALA A 247 -16.67 6.10 -3.62
C ALA A 247 -16.86 6.42 -2.13
N GLY A 248 -15.91 7.09 -1.47
CA GLY A 248 -15.94 7.38 -0.03
C GLY A 248 -15.85 6.14 0.85
N LYS A 249 -15.35 5.03 0.31
CA LYS A 249 -15.18 3.76 1.02
C LYS A 249 -13.77 3.60 1.56
N ILE A 250 -13.59 2.60 2.43
CA ILE A 250 -12.31 2.29 3.05
C ILE A 250 -11.85 0.92 2.56
N MET A 251 -10.58 0.87 2.13
CA MET A 251 -9.95 -0.38 1.73
C MET A 251 -9.77 -1.33 2.94
N PRO A 252 -9.95 -2.64 2.76
CA PRO A 252 -9.64 -3.61 3.81
C PRO A 252 -8.19 -3.48 4.31
N PRO A 253 -7.91 -3.82 5.57
CA PRO A 253 -6.57 -3.69 6.13
C PRO A 253 -5.58 -4.57 5.37
N LYS A 254 -4.34 -4.09 5.26
CA LYS A 254 -3.26 -4.85 4.61
C LYS A 254 -3.59 -5.30 3.19
N SER A 255 -4.19 -4.42 2.37
CA SER A 255 -4.53 -4.66 0.97
C SER A 255 -3.44 -4.26 0.00
N THR A 256 -2.65 -3.24 0.33
CA THR A 256 -1.63 -2.66 -0.54
C THR A 256 -0.27 -2.60 0.14
N TRP A 257 0.76 -2.93 -0.61
CA TRP A 257 2.16 -2.70 -0.24
C TRP A 257 2.77 -1.79 -1.30
N PHE A 258 2.99 -0.53 -0.96
CA PHE A 258 3.57 0.45 -1.88
C PHE A 258 5.09 0.38 -1.94
N GLU A 259 5.62 0.44 -3.16
CA GLU A 259 7.02 0.71 -3.44
C GLU A 259 7.13 1.93 -4.38
N PRO A 260 8.18 2.78 -4.23
CA PRO A 260 9.26 2.65 -3.23
C PRO A 260 8.81 2.97 -1.81
N LYS A 261 9.56 2.49 -0.80
CA LYS A 261 9.40 2.93 0.58
C LYS A 261 10.19 4.22 0.80
N LEU A 262 9.56 5.20 1.44
CA LEU A 262 10.21 6.48 1.74
C LEU A 262 11.16 6.32 2.92
N ILE A 263 12.35 6.91 2.80
CA ILE A 263 13.32 6.96 3.91
C ILE A 263 12.87 8.01 4.93
N SER A 264 12.80 7.60 6.19
CA SER A 264 12.56 8.51 7.31
C SER A 264 13.79 9.40 7.57
N GLY A 265 13.57 10.68 7.83
CA GLY A 265 14.63 11.62 8.20
C GLY A 265 15.45 12.18 7.04
N LEU A 266 15.19 11.77 5.78
CA LEU A 266 15.81 12.40 4.61
C LEU A 266 15.39 13.87 4.46
N PHE A 267 14.13 14.15 4.76
CA PHE A 267 13.56 15.49 4.81
C PHE A 267 12.96 15.75 6.17
N LEU A 268 13.11 16.99 6.66
CA LEU A 268 12.54 17.48 7.91
C LEU A 268 11.73 18.74 7.64
N HIS A 269 10.48 18.75 8.06
CA HIS A 269 9.67 19.97 8.10
C HIS A 269 9.57 20.44 9.55
N LEU A 270 10.32 21.47 9.88
CA LEU A 270 10.37 22.04 11.22
C LEU A 270 9.37 23.21 11.33
N PHE A 271 8.66 23.27 12.42
CA PHE A 271 7.87 24.44 12.78
C PHE A 271 8.82 25.43 13.46
N HIS A 272 9.10 26.54 12.80
CA HIS A 272 9.93 27.58 13.39
C HIS A 272 9.11 28.40 14.38
N ASP A 273 9.57 28.43 15.62
CA ASP A 273 9.19 29.50 16.56
C ASP A 273 10.05 30.72 16.18
N ARG A 274 9.43 31.75 15.58
CA ARG A 274 10.07 33.05 15.34
C ARG A 274 9.83 33.97 16.51
#